data_6b49e86c49552e036e008f5e868d48dd
#
_entry.id   6b49e86c49552e036e008f5e868d48dd
#
_cell.length_a   1.000
_cell.length_b   1.000
_cell.length_c   1.000
_cell.angle_alpha   90.00
_cell.angle_beta   90.00
_cell.angle_gamma   90.00
#
_symmetry.space_group_name_H-M   'P 1'
#
loop_
_entity.id
_entity.type
_entity.pdbx_description
1 polymer ?
#
loop_
_entity_poly.entity_id
_entity_poly.type
_entity_poly.pdbx_seq_one_letter_code
_entity_poly.pdbx_strand_id
1 'polypeptide(L)'
;MWKTVKLGDVATIIAGQSPTGENYNKEGLGMPFYQGKKDYGDKFLKPPTVWTKSVTKVAIEGDVLMSVRAPVGALNIATEEICIGRGLAAIRVHAEIDKDYLFYALAQIS
;
A
#
# COMPACT_ATOMS: atom_id res chain seq x y z
N MET A 1 3.03 3.01 26.76
CA MET A 1 3.23 4.41 26.45
C MET A 1 4.12 4.59 25.22
N TRP A 2 3.81 5.57 24.43
CA TRP A 2 4.60 5.85 23.25
C TRP A 2 5.86 6.54 23.59
N LYS A 3 6.94 5.95 23.18
CA LYS A 3 8.21 6.61 23.24
C LYS A 3 8.41 7.41 21.98
N THR A 4 9.44 8.24 21.99
CA THR A 4 9.81 8.98 20.80
C THR A 4 10.52 8.02 19.85
N VAL A 5 9.73 7.27 19.11
CA VAL A 5 10.24 6.28 18.16
C VAL A 5 9.95 6.78 16.75
N LYS A 6 10.97 6.83 15.92
CA LYS A 6 10.80 7.22 14.52
C LYS A 6 10.11 6.10 13.77
N LEU A 7 9.29 6.47 12.80
CA LEU A 7 8.59 5.47 12.00
C LEU A 7 9.58 4.49 11.35
N GLY A 8 10.73 4.98 10.90
CA GLY A 8 11.71 4.11 10.28
C GLY A 8 12.30 3.06 11.21
N ASP A 9 12.17 3.22 12.53
CA ASP A 9 12.65 2.24 13.49
C ASP A 9 11.68 1.07 13.65
N VAL A 10 10.40 1.29 13.31
CA VAL A 10 9.36 0.27 13.49
C VAL A 10 8.74 -0.19 12.19
N ALA A 11 9.00 0.48 11.10
CA ALA A 11 8.40 0.15 9.82
C ALA A 11 9.32 0.52 8.67
N THR A 12 9.12 -0.15 7.55
CA THR A 12 9.79 0.16 6.29
C THR A 12 8.77 0.78 5.36
N ILE A 13 9.14 1.88 4.71
CA ILE A 13 8.26 2.57 3.79
C ILE A 13 8.73 2.30 2.37
N ILE A 14 7.82 1.82 1.53
CA ILE A 14 8.10 1.48 0.14
C ILE A 14 7.26 2.41 -0.74
N ALA A 15 7.91 3.35 -1.40
CA ALA A 15 7.21 4.25 -2.32
C ALA A 15 6.89 3.49 -3.60
N GLY A 16 5.63 3.59 -4.04
CA GLY A 16 5.19 2.91 -5.24
C GLY A 16 5.81 3.52 -6.49
N GLN A 17 5.85 2.73 -7.55
CA GLN A 17 6.39 3.15 -8.83
C GLN A 17 5.56 2.52 -9.92
N SER A 18 4.97 3.34 -10.79
CA SER A 18 4.14 2.82 -11.87
C SER A 18 5.00 2.15 -12.93
N PRO A 19 4.53 1.02 -13.50
CA PRO A 19 5.22 0.42 -14.64
C PRO A 19 5.26 1.38 -15.81
N THR A 20 6.28 1.20 -16.65
CA THR A 20 6.49 2.07 -17.80
C THR A 20 5.47 1.79 -18.90
N GLY A 21 4.97 2.86 -19.50
CA GLY A 21 4.13 2.73 -20.67
C GLY A 21 2.79 2.08 -20.38
N GLU A 22 2.39 1.19 -21.27
CA GLU A 22 1.07 0.59 -21.23
C GLU A 22 1.13 -0.88 -20.81
N ASN A 23 1.97 -1.16 -19.84
CA ASN A 23 2.19 -2.53 -19.38
C ASN A 23 1.14 -2.97 -18.38
N TYR A 24 -0.10 -2.60 -18.64
CA TYR A 24 -1.24 -2.98 -17.81
C TYR A 24 -2.20 -3.82 -18.61
N ASN A 25 -2.96 -4.67 -17.92
CA ASN A 25 -4.02 -5.44 -18.58
C ASN A 25 -5.18 -5.61 -17.61
N LYS A 26 -6.31 -6.03 -18.16
CA LYS A 26 -7.50 -6.34 -17.38
C LYS A 26 -7.85 -7.83 -17.48
N GLU A 27 -6.93 -8.63 -17.98
CA GLU A 27 -7.14 -10.05 -18.19
C GLU A 27 -6.63 -10.91 -17.05
N GLY A 28 -6.09 -10.30 -16.01
CA GLY A 28 -5.55 -11.06 -14.88
C GLY A 28 -4.15 -11.60 -15.10
N LEU A 29 -3.40 -11.02 -16.01
CA LEU A 29 -2.07 -11.52 -16.35
C LEU A 29 -1.02 -10.79 -15.53
N GLY A 30 -0.33 -11.52 -14.68
CA GLY A 30 0.71 -10.98 -13.84
C GLY A 30 0.22 -10.68 -12.43
N MET A 31 0.79 -9.65 -11.81
CA MET A 31 0.48 -9.27 -10.44
C MET A 31 -0.62 -8.20 -10.42
N PRO A 32 -1.56 -8.26 -9.46
CA PRO A 32 -2.53 -7.16 -9.31
C PRO A 32 -1.81 -5.83 -9.15
N PHE A 33 -2.32 -4.79 -9.80
CA PHE A 33 -1.70 -3.47 -9.79
C PHE A 33 -2.69 -2.45 -9.25
N TYR A 34 -2.26 -1.70 -8.23
CA TYR A 34 -3.05 -0.65 -7.62
C TYR A 34 -2.29 0.67 -7.72
N GLN A 35 -2.96 1.68 -8.26
CA GLN A 35 -2.32 2.96 -8.54
C GLN A 35 -2.62 4.01 -7.48
N GLY A 36 -3.78 3.97 -6.87
CA GLY A 36 -4.20 4.97 -5.90
C GLY A 36 -5.40 4.51 -5.12
N LYS A 37 -6.02 5.44 -4.39
CA LYS A 37 -7.05 5.11 -3.44
C LYS A 37 -8.40 4.75 -4.04
N LYS A 38 -8.57 4.85 -5.34
CA LYS A 38 -9.88 4.54 -5.96
C LYS A 38 -10.31 3.10 -5.70
N ASP A 39 -9.35 2.22 -5.44
CA ASP A 39 -9.64 0.80 -5.20
C ASP A 39 -9.63 0.45 -3.72
N TYR A 40 -9.65 1.44 -2.85
CA TYR A 40 -9.71 1.20 -1.40
C TYR A 40 -11.12 0.73 -1.01
N GLY A 41 -11.16 -0.29 -0.14
CA GLY A 41 -12.39 -0.68 0.53
C GLY A 41 -12.50 0.02 1.86
N ASP A 42 -13.29 -0.54 2.76
CA ASP A 42 -13.46 0.05 4.08
C ASP A 42 -12.17 0.01 4.88
N LYS A 43 -11.48 -1.11 4.85
CA LYS A 43 -10.19 -1.29 5.53
C LYS A 43 -9.23 -2.03 4.63
N PHE A 44 -9.73 -2.94 3.82
CA PHE A 44 -8.92 -3.78 2.93
C PHE A 44 -9.20 -3.40 1.48
N LEU A 45 -8.24 -3.63 0.62
CA LEU A 45 -8.38 -3.32 -0.80
C LEU A 45 -9.56 -4.09 -1.42
N LYS A 46 -10.22 -3.45 -2.35
CA LYS A 46 -11.21 -4.12 -3.18
C LYS A 46 -10.50 -5.12 -4.09
N PRO A 47 -11.24 -6.08 -4.66
CA PRO A 47 -10.63 -7.01 -5.64
C PRO A 47 -9.96 -6.25 -6.77
N PRO A 48 -8.86 -6.78 -7.32
CA PRO A 48 -8.13 -6.08 -8.36
C PRO A 48 -8.90 -6.02 -9.67
N THR A 49 -8.68 -4.94 -10.41
CA THR A 49 -9.27 -4.77 -11.75
C THR A 49 -8.21 -4.56 -12.81
N VAL A 50 -6.96 -4.39 -12.39
CA VAL A 50 -5.84 -4.15 -13.29
C VAL A 50 -4.67 -5.00 -12.82
N TRP A 51 -3.93 -5.55 -13.76
CA TRP A 51 -2.74 -6.38 -13.51
C TRP A 51 -1.59 -5.89 -14.34
N THR A 52 -0.37 -6.26 -13.96
CA THR A 52 0.82 -5.96 -14.75
C THR A 52 1.81 -7.09 -14.66
N LYS A 53 2.50 -7.35 -15.77
CA LYS A 53 3.63 -8.26 -15.79
C LYS A 53 4.95 -7.53 -15.54
N SER A 54 4.92 -6.21 -15.58
CA SER A 54 6.11 -5.37 -15.37
C SER A 54 6.11 -4.86 -13.94
N VAL A 55 6.36 -5.76 -12.99
CA VAL A 55 6.30 -5.45 -11.57
C VAL A 55 7.43 -4.51 -11.20
N THR A 56 7.10 -3.43 -10.51
CA THR A 56 8.07 -2.43 -10.08
C THR A 56 8.30 -2.47 -8.58
N LYS A 57 7.31 -2.05 -7.80
CA LYS A 57 7.39 -2.08 -6.34
C LYS A 57 6.26 -2.95 -5.81
N VAL A 58 6.56 -3.76 -4.83
CA VAL A 58 5.62 -4.78 -4.33
C VAL A 58 5.25 -4.49 -2.89
N ALA A 59 3.96 -4.53 -2.61
CA ALA A 59 3.43 -4.60 -1.25
C ALA A 59 2.98 -6.04 -1.02
N ILE A 60 3.09 -6.50 0.21
CA ILE A 60 2.68 -7.85 0.56
C ILE A 60 1.45 -7.80 1.46
N GLU A 61 0.84 -8.97 1.64
CA GLU A 61 -0.34 -9.07 2.50
C GLU A 61 -0.05 -8.48 3.87
N GLY A 62 -0.95 -7.62 4.32
CA GLY A 62 -0.82 -6.99 5.63
C GLY A 62 -0.12 -5.64 5.63
N ASP A 63 0.52 -5.24 4.52
CA ASP A 63 1.11 -3.93 4.45
C ASP A 63 0.01 -2.86 4.52
N VAL A 64 0.29 -1.78 5.24
CA VAL A 64 -0.60 -0.62 5.28
C VAL A 64 -0.27 0.25 4.08
N LEU A 65 -1.28 0.55 3.28
CA LEU A 65 -1.12 1.39 2.09
C LEU A 65 -1.61 2.79 2.41
N MET A 66 -0.84 3.78 1.99
CA MET A 66 -1.18 5.18 2.19
C MET A 66 -1.24 5.88 0.85
N SER A 67 -2.30 6.63 0.61
CA SER A 67 -2.41 7.46 -0.58
C SER A 67 -1.44 8.63 -0.44
N VAL A 68 -0.58 8.82 -1.45
CA VAL A 68 0.38 9.92 -1.44
C VAL A 68 -0.02 11.02 -2.42
N ARG A 69 -1.19 10.88 -3.06
CA ARG A 69 -1.77 11.93 -3.89
C ARG A 69 -3.04 12.43 -3.23
N ALA A 70 -3.44 13.64 -3.59
CA ALA A 70 -4.58 14.30 -2.96
C ALA A 70 -5.87 13.48 -3.09
N PRO A 71 -6.63 13.30 -2.02
CA PRO A 71 -6.24 13.66 -0.65
C PRO A 71 -5.23 12.68 -0.10
N VAL A 72 -4.15 13.24 0.46
CA VAL A 72 -3.06 12.46 1.03
C VAL A 72 -3.49 11.85 2.36
N GLY A 73 -3.04 10.64 2.63
CA GLY A 73 -3.20 10.02 3.93
C GLY A 73 -4.32 9.01 4.05
N ALA A 74 -5.09 8.78 2.98
CA ALA A 74 -6.09 7.71 3.01
C ALA A 74 -5.39 6.38 3.15
N LEU A 75 -5.90 5.50 4.04
CA LEU A 75 -5.23 4.26 4.40
C LEU A 75 -6.08 3.05 4.03
N ASN A 76 -5.42 1.98 3.67
CA ASN A 76 -6.06 0.69 3.42
C ASN A 76 -5.02 -0.39 3.66
N ILE A 77 -5.42 -1.66 3.65
CA ILE A 77 -4.53 -2.77 3.93
C ILE A 77 -4.50 -3.71 2.74
N ALA A 78 -3.30 -4.08 2.32
CA ALA A 78 -3.11 -5.02 1.22
C ALA A 78 -3.55 -6.42 1.67
N THR A 79 -4.30 -7.11 0.81
CA THR A 79 -4.83 -8.43 1.11
C THR A 79 -4.03 -9.53 0.42
N GLU A 80 -3.10 -9.18 -0.45
CA GLU A 80 -2.28 -10.13 -1.18
C GLU A 80 -1.06 -9.39 -1.69
N GLU A 81 -0.17 -10.10 -2.34
CA GLU A 81 1.00 -9.50 -2.95
C GLU A 81 0.55 -8.69 -4.16
N ILE A 82 0.89 -7.40 -4.19
CA ILE A 82 0.43 -6.49 -5.24
C ILE A 82 1.56 -5.57 -5.68
N CYS A 83 1.44 -5.07 -6.91
CA CYS A 83 2.30 -4.02 -7.41
C CYS A 83 1.64 -2.69 -7.10
N ILE A 84 2.40 -1.73 -6.55
CA ILE A 84 1.86 -0.42 -6.19
C ILE A 84 2.45 0.67 -7.06
N GLY A 85 1.59 1.56 -7.56
CA GLY A 85 1.98 2.66 -8.41
C GLY A 85 2.30 3.92 -7.62
N ARG A 86 2.56 5.00 -8.35
CA ARG A 86 3.06 6.25 -7.78
C ARG A 86 2.08 6.93 -6.82
N GLY A 87 0.83 6.57 -6.86
CA GLY A 87 -0.17 7.14 -5.95
C GLY A 87 -0.21 6.50 -4.58
N LEU A 88 0.59 5.46 -4.35
CA LEU A 88 0.56 4.69 -3.11
C LEU A 88 1.95 4.53 -2.53
N ALA A 89 2.01 4.40 -1.22
CA ALA A 89 3.21 3.94 -0.52
C ALA A 89 2.77 2.81 0.41
N ALA A 90 3.63 1.82 0.59
CA ALA A 90 3.36 0.72 1.51
C ALA A 90 4.19 0.91 2.77
N ILE A 91 3.56 0.70 3.91
CA ILE A 91 4.21 0.77 5.22
C ILE A 91 4.21 -0.64 5.79
N ARG A 92 5.39 -1.21 5.88
CA ARG A 92 5.55 -2.59 6.36
C ARG A 92 6.11 -2.55 7.75
N VAL A 93 5.32 -3.00 8.73
CA VAL A 93 5.74 -2.95 10.11
C VAL A 93 6.70 -4.09 10.42
N HIS A 94 7.63 -3.82 11.33
CA HIS A 94 8.52 -4.84 11.83
C HIS A 94 7.77 -5.70 12.84
N ALA A 95 8.29 -6.89 13.08
CA ALA A 95 7.55 -7.97 13.73
C ALA A 95 6.97 -7.62 15.10
N GLU A 96 7.52 -6.64 15.77
CA GLU A 96 7.13 -6.34 17.14
C GLU A 96 5.99 -5.32 17.23
N ILE A 97 5.48 -4.87 16.09
CA ILE A 97 4.41 -3.87 16.06
C ILE A 97 3.16 -4.50 15.51
N ASP A 98 2.04 -4.27 16.20
CA ASP A 98 0.73 -4.70 15.72
C ASP A 98 0.35 -3.85 14.52
N LYS A 99 0.09 -4.50 13.39
CA LYS A 99 -0.25 -3.79 12.16
C LYS A 99 -1.56 -3.02 12.28
N ASP A 100 -2.53 -3.60 12.96
CA ASP A 100 -3.81 -2.91 13.14
C ASP A 100 -3.64 -1.67 14.00
N TYR A 101 -2.81 -1.75 15.00
CA TYR A 101 -2.53 -0.59 15.83
C TYR A 101 -1.87 0.52 15.00
N LEU A 102 -0.90 0.16 14.17
CA LEU A 102 -0.26 1.14 13.30
C LEU A 102 -1.26 1.76 12.34
N PHE A 103 -2.13 0.94 11.77
CA PHE A 103 -3.15 1.43 10.84
C PHE A 103 -4.01 2.51 11.52
N TYR A 104 -4.53 2.21 12.70
CA TYR A 104 -5.39 3.17 13.39
C TYR A 104 -4.63 4.37 13.89
N ALA A 105 -3.38 4.19 14.31
CA ALA A 105 -2.55 5.32 14.76
C ALA A 105 -2.29 6.29 13.61
N LEU A 106 -2.00 5.77 12.42
CA LEU A 106 -1.79 6.62 11.26
C LEU A 106 -3.08 7.32 10.84
N ALA A 107 -4.21 6.64 10.96
CA ALA A 107 -5.49 7.25 10.62
C ALA A 107 -5.83 8.43 11.52
N GLN A 108 -5.33 8.44 12.74
CA GLN A 108 -5.56 9.54 13.68
C GLN A 108 -4.83 10.81 13.28
N ILE A 109 -3.72 10.69 12.58
CA ILE A 109 -2.94 11.85 12.20
C ILE A 109 -3.18 12.31 10.77
N SER A 110 -3.80 11.52 9.94
CA SER A 110 -4.00 11.90 8.53
C SER A 110 -5.28 12.65 8.24
#